data_a91b9a86a3b9fdc990376b9482422239
#
_entry.id   a91b9a86a3b9fdc990376b9482422239
#
_cell.length_a   1.000
_cell.length_b   1.000
_cell.length_c   1.000
_cell.angle_alpha   90.00
_cell.angle_beta   90.00
_cell.angle_gamma   90.00
#
_symmetry.space_group_name_H-M   'P 1'
#
loop_
_entity.id
_entity.type
_entity.pdbx_description
1 polymer ?
#
loop_
_entity_poly.entity_id
_entity_poly.type
_entity_poly.pdbx_seq_one_letter_code
_entity_poly.pdbx_strand_id
1 'polypeptide(L)'
;MVADEVKYPAGFGFKDVVSHGISGLVVLDKSSQTVIKTPLFDDCEVALSRERHIYERLTQRGGHERILRYHGTVESGIRLEYAPNGDIRRTLCAQEKEPSMKTTPKQHQQWALQIAEALAFIHSAGVVHGDLTCHNIFLDENFNAKVADFAGSSLDGTDLLVCVAASHEYPGPTLSVKGDIFAFGSVIYEITTGAAPYKELSDDEIEARYKRGEFADTASLGQMGVVIQKCWRGQYDGFEAIIQDLKAQGENPIMPAT
;
A
#
# COMPACT_ATOMS: atom_id res chain seq x y z
N MET A 1 35.38 -7.94 7.43
CA MET A 1 33.96 -7.55 7.44
C MET A 1 33.28 -8.44 8.47
N VAL A 2 32.85 -7.91 9.61
CA VAL A 2 32.02 -8.62 10.57
C VAL A 2 30.65 -8.72 9.89
N ALA A 3 30.14 -9.94 9.69
CA ALA A 3 28.77 -10.09 9.21
C ALA A 3 27.85 -9.49 10.28
N ASP A 4 27.06 -8.48 9.91
CA ASP A 4 26.08 -7.92 10.81
C ASP A 4 25.13 -9.04 11.22
N GLU A 5 25.12 -9.36 12.50
CA GLU A 5 24.25 -10.40 13.05
C GLU A 5 22.83 -9.85 13.14
N VAL A 6 21.88 -10.53 12.52
CA VAL A 6 20.46 -10.14 12.56
C VAL A 6 19.97 -10.12 14.00
N LYS A 7 19.54 -8.95 14.47
CA LYS A 7 19.04 -8.76 15.84
C LYS A 7 17.54 -9.06 15.89
N TYR A 8 17.15 -10.08 16.64
CA TYR A 8 15.75 -10.40 16.88
C TYR A 8 15.24 -9.69 18.15
N PRO A 9 13.95 -9.33 18.21
CA PRO A 9 13.32 -8.90 19.45
C PRO A 9 13.48 -9.96 20.54
N ALA A 10 13.56 -9.53 21.82
CA ALA A 10 13.71 -10.46 22.94
C ALA A 10 12.62 -11.54 22.97
N GLY A 11 13.03 -12.80 23.04
CA GLY A 11 12.12 -13.97 23.05
C GLY A 11 11.69 -14.48 21.67
N PHE A 12 12.12 -13.85 20.56
CA PHE A 12 11.83 -14.25 19.19
C PHE A 12 13.07 -14.75 18.45
N GLY A 13 12.87 -15.45 17.33
CA GLY A 13 13.95 -15.97 16.51
C GLY A 13 13.49 -16.19 15.07
N PHE A 14 14.34 -16.80 14.26
CA PHE A 14 14.08 -17.02 12.84
C PHE A 14 12.72 -17.70 12.54
N LYS A 15 12.28 -18.62 13.39
CA LYS A 15 10.99 -19.34 13.25
C LYS A 15 9.75 -18.44 13.39
N ASP A 16 9.91 -17.24 13.96
CA ASP A 16 8.83 -16.29 14.22
C ASP A 16 8.77 -15.19 13.15
N VAL A 17 9.75 -15.18 12.23
CA VAL A 17 9.82 -14.20 11.14
C VAL A 17 8.68 -14.46 10.14
N VAL A 18 7.87 -13.44 9.88
CA VAL A 18 6.78 -13.48 8.89
C VAL A 18 7.08 -12.61 7.68
N SER A 19 7.94 -11.62 7.81
CA SER A 19 8.39 -10.76 6.71
C SER A 19 9.73 -10.11 7.04
N HIS A 20 10.45 -9.72 6.01
CA HIS A 20 11.62 -8.85 6.09
C HIS A 20 11.71 -8.00 4.83
N GLY A 21 12.24 -6.81 4.94
CA GLY A 21 12.42 -5.86 3.84
C GLY A 21 13.55 -4.89 4.13
N ILE A 22 13.69 -3.88 3.28
CA ILE A 22 14.73 -2.85 3.43
C ILE A 22 14.54 -2.09 4.76
N SER A 23 13.30 -1.86 5.18
CA SER A 23 12.97 -1.07 6.36
C SER A 23 13.00 -1.85 7.68
N GLY A 24 13.09 -3.19 7.66
CA GLY A 24 13.13 -3.95 8.89
C GLY A 24 12.75 -5.42 8.81
N LEU A 25 12.81 -6.06 9.97
CA LEU A 25 12.40 -7.42 10.22
C LEU A 25 11.05 -7.41 10.94
N VAL A 26 10.14 -8.32 10.56
CA VAL A 26 8.81 -8.46 11.16
C VAL A 26 8.66 -9.85 11.76
N VAL A 27 8.43 -9.93 13.07
CA VAL A 27 8.17 -11.19 13.77
C VAL A 27 6.72 -11.25 14.27
N LEU A 28 6.13 -12.45 14.25
CA LEU A 28 4.78 -12.70 14.74
C LEU A 28 4.81 -13.12 16.21
N ASP A 29 4.14 -12.35 17.04
CA ASP A 29 3.78 -12.75 18.39
C ASP A 29 2.44 -13.50 18.36
N LYS A 30 2.52 -14.82 18.35
CA LYS A 30 1.33 -15.70 18.29
C LYS A 30 0.45 -15.57 19.54
N SER A 31 1.02 -15.16 20.67
CA SER A 31 0.27 -15.04 21.92
C SER A 31 -0.69 -13.86 21.93
N SER A 32 -0.31 -12.76 21.30
CA SER A 32 -1.10 -11.53 21.21
C SER A 32 -1.74 -11.32 19.83
N GLN A 33 -1.44 -12.19 18.85
CA GLN A 33 -1.85 -12.02 17.44
C GLN A 33 -1.46 -10.64 16.89
N THR A 34 -0.23 -10.22 17.19
CA THR A 34 0.37 -8.97 16.71
C THR A 34 1.72 -9.25 16.07
N VAL A 35 2.24 -8.28 15.33
CA VAL A 35 3.59 -8.34 14.81
C VAL A 35 4.47 -7.27 15.47
N ILE A 36 5.77 -7.55 15.59
CA ILE A 36 6.77 -6.58 15.98
C ILE A 36 7.64 -6.31 14.76
N LYS A 37 7.69 -5.06 14.32
CA LYS A 37 8.62 -4.57 13.30
C LYS A 37 9.80 -3.92 14.00
N THR A 38 11.01 -4.41 13.68
CA THR A 38 12.30 -3.94 14.26
C THR A 38 13.25 -3.59 13.13
N PRO A 39 14.20 -2.66 13.33
CA PRO A 39 15.19 -2.37 12.29
C PRO A 39 16.04 -3.62 12.02
N LEU A 40 16.31 -3.89 10.75
CA LEU A 40 17.16 -5.01 10.37
C LEU A 40 18.64 -4.72 10.66
N PHE A 41 19.04 -3.46 10.44
CA PHE A 41 20.36 -2.90 10.67
C PHE A 41 20.24 -1.51 11.29
N ASP A 42 21.31 -0.99 11.87
CA ASP A 42 21.32 0.31 12.53
C ASP A 42 20.91 1.47 11.60
N ASP A 43 21.23 1.37 10.31
CA ASP A 43 20.82 2.35 9.29
C ASP A 43 19.29 2.41 9.06
N CYS A 44 18.55 1.37 9.45
CA CYS A 44 17.09 1.32 9.32
C CYS A 44 16.34 2.04 10.46
N GLU A 45 17.05 2.50 11.52
CA GLU A 45 16.41 3.14 12.67
C GLU A 45 15.68 4.44 12.30
N VAL A 46 16.21 5.21 11.34
CA VAL A 46 15.59 6.47 10.89
C VAL A 46 14.23 6.19 10.27
N ALA A 47 14.16 5.18 9.40
CA ALA A 47 12.93 4.80 8.73
C ALA A 47 11.89 4.25 9.71
N LEU A 48 12.30 3.39 10.65
CA LEU A 48 11.41 2.87 11.69
C LEU A 48 10.93 3.97 12.66
N SER A 49 11.81 4.92 13.02
CA SER A 49 11.43 6.07 13.83
C SER A 49 10.40 6.95 13.10
N ARG A 50 10.55 7.15 11.79
CA ARG A 50 9.57 7.86 10.95
C ARG A 50 8.23 7.14 10.98
N GLU A 51 8.21 5.85 10.74
CA GLU A 51 7.00 5.02 10.76
C GLU A 51 6.29 5.09 12.12
N ARG A 52 7.05 5.00 13.22
CA ARG A 52 6.51 5.15 14.58
C ARG A 52 5.81 6.50 14.77
N HIS A 53 6.45 7.61 14.42
CA HIS A 53 5.86 8.94 14.57
C HIS A 53 4.59 9.12 13.73
N ILE A 54 4.55 8.51 12.53
CA ILE A 54 3.35 8.51 11.70
C ILE A 54 2.22 7.74 12.39
N TYR A 55 2.48 6.51 12.85
CA TYR A 55 1.46 5.74 13.58
C TYR A 55 0.96 6.43 14.85
N GLU A 56 1.85 7.08 15.61
CA GLU A 56 1.49 7.89 16.78
C GLU A 56 0.58 9.05 16.37
N ARG A 57 0.92 9.79 15.30
CA ARG A 57 0.08 10.87 14.74
C ARG A 57 -1.29 10.36 14.32
N LEU A 58 -1.35 9.24 13.59
CA LEU A 58 -2.61 8.65 13.13
C LEU A 58 -3.47 8.20 14.32
N THR A 59 -2.86 7.61 15.34
CA THR A 59 -3.55 7.20 16.58
C THR A 59 -4.10 8.40 17.35
N GLN A 60 -3.34 9.47 17.48
CA GLN A 60 -3.79 10.73 18.12
C GLN A 60 -4.97 11.36 17.39
N ARG A 61 -5.11 11.10 16.09
CA ARG A 61 -6.26 11.53 15.28
C ARG A 61 -7.45 10.56 15.30
N GLY A 62 -7.43 9.56 16.18
CA GLY A 62 -8.50 8.58 16.37
C GLY A 62 -8.28 7.25 15.66
N GLY A 63 -7.21 7.12 14.86
CA GLY A 63 -6.95 5.93 14.05
C GLY A 63 -7.95 5.76 12.90
N HIS A 64 -7.74 4.74 12.08
CA HIS A 64 -8.65 4.39 10.99
C HIS A 64 -8.69 2.88 10.78
N GLU A 65 -9.87 2.29 10.59
CA GLU A 65 -10.03 0.84 10.48
C GLU A 65 -9.36 0.23 9.23
N ARG A 66 -9.05 1.05 8.21
CA ARG A 66 -8.35 0.65 6.97
C ARG A 66 -6.85 0.89 7.02
N ILE A 67 -6.29 1.09 8.21
CA ILE A 67 -4.85 1.16 8.48
C ILE A 67 -4.52 0.09 9.51
N LEU A 68 -3.38 -0.59 9.37
CA LEU A 68 -2.95 -1.55 10.40
C LEU A 68 -2.85 -0.83 11.76
N ARG A 69 -3.51 -1.40 12.76
CA ARG A 69 -3.56 -0.79 14.09
C ARG A 69 -2.18 -0.79 14.73
N TYR A 70 -1.81 0.36 15.27
CA TYR A 70 -0.64 0.53 16.11
C TYR A 70 -0.95 0.19 17.56
N HIS A 71 -0.16 -0.71 18.14
CA HIS A 71 -0.30 -1.18 19.53
C HIS A 71 0.74 -0.57 20.47
N GLY A 72 1.60 0.31 19.95
CA GLY A 72 2.60 1.01 20.73
C GLY A 72 4.03 0.63 20.40
N THR A 73 4.97 1.29 21.06
CA THR A 73 6.40 1.03 20.96
C THR A 73 6.78 -0.13 21.88
N VAL A 74 7.72 -0.96 21.43
CA VAL A 74 8.41 -1.97 22.21
C VAL A 74 9.90 -1.66 22.24
N GLU A 75 10.68 -2.32 23.11
CA GLU A 75 12.11 -2.02 23.30
C GLU A 75 12.90 -2.03 21.98
N SER A 76 12.58 -2.95 21.07
CA SER A 76 13.29 -3.14 19.81
C SER A 76 12.54 -2.61 18.57
N GLY A 77 11.41 -1.92 18.73
CA GLY A 77 10.65 -1.46 17.56
C GLY A 77 9.21 -1.04 17.83
N ILE A 78 8.33 -1.36 16.91
CA ILE A 78 6.91 -1.05 16.99
C ILE A 78 6.06 -2.32 16.91
N ARG A 79 4.94 -2.33 17.65
CA ARG A 79 3.95 -3.41 17.62
C ARG A 79 2.74 -3.00 16.79
N LEU A 80 2.41 -3.83 15.82
CA LEU A 80 1.30 -3.61 14.89
C LEU A 80 0.32 -4.79 14.91
N GLU A 81 -0.88 -4.55 14.40
CA GLU A 81 -1.87 -5.58 14.09
C GLU A 81 -1.28 -6.62 13.13
N TYR A 82 -1.60 -7.89 13.36
CA TYR A 82 -1.29 -8.95 12.42
C TYR A 82 -2.41 -9.12 11.39
N ALA A 83 -2.06 -9.04 10.12
CA ALA A 83 -2.96 -9.31 9.00
C ALA A 83 -2.70 -10.73 8.45
N PRO A 84 -3.52 -11.74 8.81
CA PRO A 84 -3.20 -13.16 8.57
C PRO A 84 -3.22 -13.55 7.09
N ASN A 85 -3.93 -12.80 6.25
CA ASN A 85 -4.01 -13.07 4.81
C ASN A 85 -2.86 -12.45 4.01
N GLY A 86 -1.88 -11.79 4.69
CA GLY A 86 -0.71 -11.19 4.06
C GLY A 86 -1.07 -9.94 3.25
N ASP A 87 -0.22 -9.58 2.30
CA ASP A 87 -0.42 -8.45 1.41
C ASP A 87 -1.21 -8.81 0.13
N ILE A 88 -1.75 -7.79 -0.55
CA ILE A 88 -2.54 -7.98 -1.78
C ILE A 88 -1.68 -8.61 -2.87
N ARG A 89 -0.41 -8.25 -3.02
CA ARG A 89 0.48 -8.82 -4.05
C ARG A 89 0.62 -10.33 -3.89
N ARG A 90 0.78 -10.80 -2.65
CA ARG A 90 0.82 -12.23 -2.33
C ARG A 90 -0.46 -12.94 -2.77
N THR A 91 -1.61 -12.32 -2.52
CA THR A 91 -2.92 -12.85 -2.94
C THR A 91 -3.02 -12.94 -4.46
N LEU A 92 -2.60 -11.90 -5.20
CA LEU A 92 -2.60 -11.91 -6.67
C LEU A 92 -1.67 -13.00 -7.23
N CYS A 93 -0.46 -13.14 -6.69
CA CYS A 93 0.48 -14.21 -7.07
C CYS A 93 -0.05 -15.62 -6.78
N ALA A 94 -0.81 -15.81 -5.69
CA ALA A 94 -1.43 -17.09 -5.39
C ALA A 94 -2.51 -17.46 -6.42
N GLN A 95 -3.29 -16.48 -6.90
CA GLN A 95 -4.31 -16.68 -7.92
C GLN A 95 -3.76 -17.08 -9.30
N GLU A 96 -2.56 -16.62 -9.65
CA GLU A 96 -1.85 -17.06 -10.86
C GLU A 96 -1.58 -18.58 -10.83
N LYS A 97 -1.31 -19.12 -9.63
CA LYS A 97 -0.98 -20.55 -9.43
C LYS A 97 -2.24 -21.40 -9.21
N GLU A 98 -3.26 -20.83 -8.60
CA GLU A 98 -4.47 -21.53 -8.19
C GLU A 98 -5.73 -20.75 -8.59
N PRO A 99 -6.25 -20.97 -9.82
CA PRO A 99 -7.39 -20.20 -10.36
C PRO A 99 -8.69 -20.30 -9.56
N SER A 100 -8.79 -21.30 -8.65
CA SER A 100 -9.92 -21.43 -7.71
C SER A 100 -9.98 -20.34 -6.65
N MET A 101 -8.84 -19.66 -6.41
CA MET A 101 -8.71 -18.58 -5.42
C MET A 101 -8.97 -17.18 -6.00
N LYS A 102 -9.54 -17.08 -7.19
CA LYS A 102 -9.75 -15.78 -7.85
C LYS A 102 -10.66 -14.86 -7.04
N THR A 103 -10.18 -13.66 -6.81
CA THR A 103 -10.97 -12.57 -6.27
C THR A 103 -12.00 -12.07 -7.28
N THR A 104 -13.09 -11.53 -6.77
CA THR A 104 -14.19 -11.04 -7.60
C THR A 104 -14.06 -9.55 -7.93
N PRO A 105 -14.68 -9.05 -9.02
CA PRO A 105 -14.74 -7.61 -9.30
C PRO A 105 -15.32 -6.80 -8.13
N LYS A 106 -16.29 -7.36 -7.40
CA LYS A 106 -16.84 -6.73 -6.18
C LYS A 106 -15.80 -6.57 -5.09
N GLN A 107 -14.93 -7.56 -4.90
CA GLN A 107 -13.86 -7.51 -3.92
C GLN A 107 -12.77 -6.51 -4.33
N HIS A 108 -12.45 -6.42 -5.63
CA HIS A 108 -11.52 -5.41 -6.15
C HIS A 108 -12.05 -3.99 -5.88
N GLN A 109 -13.35 -3.75 -6.13
CA GLN A 109 -13.99 -2.47 -5.84
C GLN A 109 -13.99 -2.16 -4.33
N GLN A 110 -14.25 -3.17 -3.49
CA GLN A 110 -14.20 -3.03 -2.03
C GLN A 110 -12.80 -2.64 -1.57
N TRP A 111 -11.75 -3.31 -2.05
CA TRP A 111 -10.38 -2.97 -1.71
C TRP A 111 -10.01 -1.56 -2.18
N ALA A 112 -10.36 -1.20 -3.42
CA ALA A 112 -10.12 0.15 -3.94
C ALA A 112 -10.76 1.22 -3.05
N LEU A 113 -12.00 1.02 -2.61
CA LEU A 113 -12.70 1.95 -1.72
C LEU A 113 -12.00 2.04 -0.36
N GLN A 114 -11.65 0.90 0.25
CA GLN A 114 -10.99 0.83 1.56
C GLN A 114 -9.62 1.50 1.55
N ILE A 115 -8.83 1.30 0.49
CA ILE A 115 -7.53 1.96 0.30
C ILE A 115 -7.71 3.47 0.14
N ALA A 116 -8.69 3.91 -0.67
CA ALA A 116 -8.97 5.32 -0.87
C ALA A 116 -9.39 6.02 0.45
N GLU A 117 -10.21 5.36 1.28
CA GLU A 117 -10.62 5.86 2.60
C GLU A 117 -9.41 5.99 3.55
N ALA A 118 -8.48 5.01 3.55
CA ALA A 118 -7.24 5.09 4.32
C ALA A 118 -6.38 6.28 3.88
N LEU A 119 -6.21 6.46 2.56
CA LEU A 119 -5.37 7.53 1.99
C LEU A 119 -5.97 8.92 2.24
N ALA A 120 -7.29 9.08 2.16
CA ALA A 120 -7.96 10.33 2.58
C ALA A 120 -7.63 10.67 4.04
N PHE A 121 -7.67 9.67 4.92
CA PHE A 121 -7.39 9.87 6.34
C PHE A 121 -5.91 10.24 6.58
N ILE A 122 -4.94 9.52 6.00
CA ILE A 122 -3.52 9.84 6.22
C ILE A 122 -3.15 11.21 5.66
N HIS A 123 -3.69 11.62 4.50
CA HIS A 123 -3.48 12.96 3.95
C HIS A 123 -4.05 14.05 4.87
N SER A 124 -5.23 13.83 5.46
CA SER A 124 -5.79 14.76 6.46
C SER A 124 -4.91 14.91 7.70
N ALA A 125 -4.08 13.90 7.98
CA ALA A 125 -3.12 13.89 9.09
C ALA A 125 -1.75 14.48 8.75
N GLY A 126 -1.56 14.99 7.52
CA GLY A 126 -0.29 15.55 7.04
C GLY A 126 0.72 14.50 6.59
N VAL A 127 0.25 13.28 6.26
CA VAL A 127 1.10 12.18 5.79
C VAL A 127 0.93 11.99 4.29
N VAL A 128 2.04 11.87 3.55
CA VAL A 128 2.08 11.35 2.17
C VAL A 128 2.73 9.98 2.23
N HIS A 129 2.05 8.96 1.69
CA HIS A 129 2.54 7.58 1.76
C HIS A 129 3.87 7.42 1.00
N GLY A 130 3.89 7.84 -0.27
CA GLY A 130 5.10 7.88 -1.10
C GLY A 130 5.65 6.53 -1.57
N ASP A 131 5.07 5.41 -1.09
CA ASP A 131 5.43 4.03 -1.47
C ASP A 131 4.19 3.13 -1.56
N LEU A 132 3.12 3.65 -2.15
CA LEU A 132 1.87 2.91 -2.22
C LEU A 132 1.95 1.84 -3.32
N THR A 133 2.04 0.57 -2.91
CA THR A 133 2.06 -0.62 -3.77
C THR A 133 1.19 -1.73 -3.17
N CYS A 134 0.89 -2.77 -3.95
CA CYS A 134 0.16 -3.94 -3.44
C CYS A 134 0.90 -4.71 -2.32
N HIS A 135 2.21 -4.49 -2.13
CA HIS A 135 2.98 -5.04 -1.01
C HIS A 135 2.70 -4.35 0.32
N ASN A 136 2.32 -3.06 0.28
CA ASN A 136 2.08 -2.24 1.47
C ASN A 136 0.60 -2.16 1.86
N ILE A 137 -0.23 -3.02 1.26
CA ILE A 137 -1.66 -3.14 1.55
C ILE A 137 -1.93 -4.58 1.99
N PHE A 138 -2.24 -4.74 3.27
CA PHE A 138 -2.45 -6.03 3.92
C PHE A 138 -3.93 -6.39 4.00
N LEU A 139 -4.22 -7.69 4.13
CA LEU A 139 -5.58 -8.21 4.25
C LEU A 139 -5.81 -8.79 5.65
N ASP A 140 -6.79 -8.24 6.35
CA ASP A 140 -7.21 -8.74 7.66
C ASP A 140 -7.90 -10.13 7.55
N GLU A 141 -8.35 -10.69 8.67
CA GLU A 141 -9.02 -11.99 8.72
C GLU A 141 -10.29 -12.07 7.87
N ASN A 142 -10.92 -10.92 7.57
CA ASN A 142 -12.13 -10.80 6.75
C ASN A 142 -11.83 -10.38 5.30
N PHE A 143 -10.56 -10.40 4.90
CA PHE A 143 -10.09 -9.92 3.58
C PHE A 143 -10.40 -8.43 3.34
N ASN A 144 -10.49 -7.60 4.37
CA ASN A 144 -10.51 -6.15 4.21
C ASN A 144 -9.09 -5.63 4.01
N ALA A 145 -8.95 -4.65 3.12
CA ALA A 145 -7.68 -4.01 2.84
C ALA A 145 -7.30 -3.00 3.94
N LYS A 146 -6.04 -3.04 4.36
CA LYS A 146 -5.43 -2.15 5.34
C LYS A 146 -4.11 -1.63 4.83
N VAL A 147 -3.97 -0.30 4.76
CA VAL A 147 -2.72 0.36 4.37
C VAL A 147 -1.72 0.29 5.52
N ALA A 148 -0.45 0.08 5.21
CA ALA A 148 0.64 -0.02 6.17
C ALA A 148 1.99 0.33 5.53
N ASP A 149 3.06 0.19 6.31
CA ASP A 149 4.46 0.46 5.94
C ASP A 149 4.72 1.94 5.60
N PHE A 150 4.76 2.74 6.64
CA PHE A 150 5.04 4.17 6.55
C PHE A 150 6.53 4.51 6.73
N ALA A 151 7.42 3.52 6.66
CA ALA A 151 8.86 3.72 6.90
C ALA A 151 9.50 4.70 5.89
N GLY A 152 9.02 4.69 4.64
CA GLY A 152 9.44 5.60 3.58
C GLY A 152 8.65 6.91 3.47
N SER A 153 7.55 7.04 4.21
CA SER A 153 6.55 8.10 4.06
C SER A 153 7.03 9.47 4.55
N SER A 154 6.37 10.50 4.07
CA SER A 154 6.54 11.88 4.54
C SER A 154 5.55 12.23 5.64
N LEU A 155 6.01 12.92 6.67
CA LEU A 155 5.20 13.54 7.71
C LEU A 155 5.44 15.07 7.68
N ASP A 156 4.35 15.84 7.54
CA ASP A 156 4.35 17.31 7.51
C ASP A 156 5.37 17.90 6.48
N GLY A 157 5.50 17.23 5.31
CA GLY A 157 6.35 17.69 4.20
C GLY A 157 7.84 17.35 4.34
N THR A 158 8.23 16.46 5.24
CA THR A 158 9.59 15.92 5.29
C THR A 158 9.88 15.07 4.05
N ASP A 159 11.15 14.93 3.66
CA ASP A 159 11.54 14.13 2.49
C ASP A 159 11.09 12.68 2.62
N LEU A 160 10.75 12.06 1.50
CA LEU A 160 10.54 10.62 1.40
C LEU A 160 11.86 9.88 1.67
N LEU A 161 11.77 8.72 2.34
CA LEU A 161 12.93 7.85 2.61
C LEU A 161 12.93 6.59 1.73
N VAL A 162 12.26 6.66 0.59
CA VAL A 162 12.07 5.53 -0.33
C VAL A 162 12.18 6.00 -1.78
N CYS A 163 12.60 5.10 -2.67
CA CYS A 163 12.49 5.29 -4.11
C CYS A 163 11.17 4.64 -4.57
N VAL A 164 10.31 5.43 -5.20
CA VAL A 164 9.03 4.94 -5.73
C VAL A 164 9.29 4.00 -6.90
N ALA A 165 8.58 2.89 -6.99
CA ALA A 165 8.67 2.00 -8.15
C ALA A 165 8.19 2.71 -9.42
N ALA A 166 8.92 2.59 -10.53
CA ALA A 166 8.64 3.32 -11.79
C ALA A 166 7.18 3.18 -12.26
N SER A 167 6.59 1.99 -12.10
CA SER A 167 5.18 1.74 -12.45
C SER A 167 4.15 2.47 -11.57
N HIS A 168 4.59 3.04 -10.44
CA HIS A 168 3.77 3.78 -9.48
C HIS A 168 4.22 5.23 -9.33
N GLU A 169 5.30 5.63 -10.01
CA GLU A 169 5.89 6.95 -9.87
C GLU A 169 5.15 7.98 -10.71
N TYR A 170 4.66 9.02 -10.04
CA TYR A 170 4.05 10.17 -10.69
C TYR A 170 5.10 10.98 -11.47
N PRO A 171 4.87 11.33 -12.76
CA PRO A 171 5.83 12.08 -13.58
C PRO A 171 5.90 13.57 -13.23
N GLY A 172 5.62 13.93 -11.98
CA GLY A 172 5.71 15.24 -11.36
C GLY A 172 6.30 15.15 -9.95
N PRO A 173 6.02 16.11 -9.05
CA PRO A 173 6.49 16.04 -7.68
C PRO A 173 5.97 14.80 -6.95
N THR A 174 6.84 13.85 -6.63
CA THR A 174 6.48 12.59 -5.97
C THR A 174 6.01 12.81 -4.53
N LEU A 175 6.64 13.75 -3.81
CA LEU A 175 6.20 14.18 -2.49
C LEU A 175 4.94 15.05 -2.61
N SER A 176 3.82 14.44 -2.91
CA SER A 176 2.53 15.13 -3.07
C SER A 176 1.35 14.17 -2.95
N VAL A 177 0.18 14.72 -2.63
CA VAL A 177 -1.11 14.01 -2.72
C VAL A 177 -1.33 13.43 -4.13
N LYS A 178 -0.89 14.15 -5.18
CA LYS A 178 -0.99 13.66 -6.58
C LYS A 178 -0.06 12.47 -6.83
N GLY A 179 1.08 12.38 -6.15
CA GLY A 179 1.95 11.20 -6.17
C GLY A 179 1.22 9.95 -5.67
N ASP A 180 0.59 10.05 -4.50
CA ASP A 180 -0.19 8.92 -3.94
C ASP A 180 -1.44 8.61 -4.78
N ILE A 181 -2.11 9.61 -5.38
CA ILE A 181 -3.24 9.39 -6.28
C ILE A 181 -2.79 8.62 -7.53
N PHE A 182 -1.65 8.98 -8.11
CA PHE A 182 -1.10 8.28 -9.27
C PHE A 182 -0.74 6.82 -8.91
N ALA A 183 -0.03 6.61 -7.80
CA ALA A 183 0.31 5.29 -7.29
C ALA A 183 -0.94 4.45 -6.99
N PHE A 184 -1.99 5.06 -6.43
CA PHE A 184 -3.29 4.40 -6.22
C PHE A 184 -3.90 3.93 -7.54
N GLY A 185 -3.82 4.72 -8.62
CA GLY A 185 -4.24 4.30 -9.96
C GLY A 185 -3.51 3.03 -10.41
N SER A 186 -2.20 2.95 -10.16
CA SER A 186 -1.38 1.77 -10.48
C SER A 186 -1.72 0.56 -9.60
N VAL A 187 -1.99 0.78 -8.31
CA VAL A 187 -2.43 -0.28 -7.38
C VAL A 187 -3.77 -0.88 -7.82
N ILE A 188 -4.78 -0.07 -8.12
CA ILE A 188 -6.08 -0.60 -8.55
C ILE A 188 -6.03 -1.23 -9.95
N TYR A 189 -5.13 -0.76 -10.83
CA TYR A 189 -4.84 -1.45 -12.08
C TYR A 189 -4.28 -2.86 -11.80
N GLU A 190 -3.27 -2.97 -10.93
CA GLU A 190 -2.66 -4.25 -10.55
C GLU A 190 -3.68 -5.19 -9.88
N ILE A 191 -4.51 -4.71 -8.96
CA ILE A 191 -5.61 -5.48 -8.33
C ILE A 191 -6.55 -6.04 -9.41
N THR A 192 -6.88 -5.25 -10.43
CA THR A 192 -7.89 -5.60 -11.43
C THR A 192 -7.33 -6.53 -12.51
N THR A 193 -6.06 -6.38 -12.90
CA THR A 193 -5.43 -7.11 -14.01
C THR A 193 -4.53 -8.26 -13.55
N GLY A 194 -4.11 -8.27 -12.27
CA GLY A 194 -3.14 -9.21 -11.70
C GLY A 194 -1.68 -8.77 -11.86
N ALA A 195 -1.39 -7.67 -12.56
CA ALA A 195 -0.03 -7.23 -12.83
C ALA A 195 0.10 -5.70 -12.79
N ALA A 196 1.27 -5.21 -12.35
CA ALA A 196 1.58 -3.78 -12.39
C ALA A 196 1.52 -3.23 -13.83
N PRO A 197 1.22 -1.93 -14.01
CA PRO A 197 1.25 -1.31 -15.32
C PRO A 197 2.62 -1.48 -15.98
N TYR A 198 2.63 -1.86 -17.25
CA TYR A 198 3.87 -2.00 -18.04
C TYR A 198 4.91 -2.98 -17.47
N LYS A 199 4.49 -4.02 -16.75
CA LYS A 199 5.38 -5.00 -16.09
C LYS A 199 6.46 -5.61 -17.01
N GLU A 200 6.28 -5.55 -18.34
CA GLU A 200 7.21 -6.09 -19.34
C GLU A 200 8.26 -5.07 -19.82
N LEU A 201 8.17 -3.80 -19.38
CA LEU A 201 9.07 -2.73 -19.77
C LEU A 201 10.12 -2.48 -18.69
N SER A 202 11.24 -1.87 -19.08
CA SER A 202 12.24 -1.35 -18.15
C SER A 202 11.72 -0.08 -17.44
N ASP A 203 12.28 0.23 -16.27
CA ASP A 203 11.93 1.42 -15.51
C ASP A 203 12.08 2.71 -16.32
N ASP A 204 13.18 2.84 -17.09
CA ASP A 204 13.42 3.99 -17.97
C ASP A 204 12.32 4.15 -19.05
N GLU A 205 11.83 3.02 -19.61
CA GLU A 205 10.77 3.03 -20.62
C GLU A 205 9.42 3.41 -20.01
N ILE A 206 9.14 2.93 -18.79
CA ILE A 206 7.91 3.28 -18.04
C ILE A 206 7.90 4.78 -17.76
N GLU A 207 8.97 5.30 -17.18
CA GLU A 207 9.10 6.73 -16.91
C GLU A 207 8.95 7.59 -18.16
N ALA A 208 9.60 7.20 -19.27
CA ALA A 208 9.50 7.92 -20.52
C ALA A 208 8.07 7.96 -21.06
N ARG A 209 7.29 6.87 -20.91
CA ARG A 209 5.87 6.83 -21.29
C ARG A 209 5.04 7.77 -20.43
N TYR A 210 5.17 7.69 -19.10
CA TYR A 210 4.42 8.54 -18.18
C TYR A 210 4.70 10.03 -18.40
N LYS A 211 5.96 10.39 -18.66
CA LYS A 211 6.35 11.77 -19.02
C LYS A 211 5.69 12.26 -20.32
N ARG A 212 5.34 11.34 -21.25
CA ARG A 212 4.58 11.66 -22.48
C ARG A 212 3.06 11.58 -22.30
N GLY A 213 2.56 11.23 -21.09
CA GLY A 213 1.13 11.02 -20.83
C GLY A 213 0.56 9.75 -21.47
N GLU A 214 1.42 8.77 -21.75
CA GLU A 214 1.05 7.46 -22.26
C GLU A 214 0.81 6.51 -21.06
N PHE A 215 -0.38 5.94 -20.97
CA PHE A 215 -0.78 5.05 -19.87
C PHE A 215 -1.22 3.70 -20.41
N ALA A 216 -1.14 2.66 -19.56
CA ALA A 216 -1.59 1.33 -19.91
C ALA A 216 -3.08 1.33 -20.28
N ASP A 217 -3.48 0.39 -21.16
CA ASP A 217 -4.86 0.27 -21.58
C ASP A 217 -5.78 -0.18 -20.43
N THR A 218 -6.87 0.52 -20.27
CA THR A 218 -7.89 0.25 -19.25
C THR A 218 -9.29 0.10 -19.83
N ALA A 219 -9.42 0.04 -21.16
CA ALA A 219 -10.73 0.03 -21.84
C ALA A 219 -11.59 -1.17 -21.43
N SER A 220 -10.97 -2.34 -21.20
CA SER A 220 -11.65 -3.56 -20.76
C SER A 220 -12.03 -3.59 -19.26
N LEU A 221 -11.56 -2.62 -18.47
CA LEU A 221 -11.75 -2.60 -17.02
C LEU A 221 -13.03 -1.85 -16.58
N GLY A 222 -13.86 -1.44 -17.54
CA GLY A 222 -15.14 -0.77 -17.27
C GLY A 222 -14.96 0.51 -16.43
N GLN A 223 -15.80 0.68 -15.44
CA GLN A 223 -15.78 1.88 -14.58
C GLN A 223 -14.49 1.99 -13.74
N MET A 224 -13.90 0.87 -13.32
CA MET A 224 -12.61 0.88 -12.63
C MET A 224 -11.54 1.48 -13.55
N GLY A 225 -11.55 1.16 -14.84
CA GLY A 225 -10.64 1.74 -15.83
C GLY A 225 -10.79 3.26 -15.96
N VAL A 226 -12.00 3.80 -15.81
CA VAL A 226 -12.22 5.25 -15.79
C VAL A 226 -11.55 5.90 -14.58
N VAL A 227 -11.70 5.32 -13.39
CA VAL A 227 -11.04 5.85 -12.17
C VAL A 227 -9.52 5.80 -12.32
N ILE A 228 -8.97 4.68 -12.81
CA ILE A 228 -7.53 4.53 -13.05
C ILE A 228 -7.02 5.65 -13.97
N GLN A 229 -7.68 5.87 -15.12
CA GLN A 229 -7.28 6.92 -16.06
C GLN A 229 -7.35 8.32 -15.45
N LYS A 230 -8.37 8.61 -14.64
CA LYS A 230 -8.47 9.88 -13.93
C LYS A 230 -7.33 10.07 -12.93
N CYS A 231 -6.94 9.03 -12.20
CA CYS A 231 -5.78 9.06 -11.29
C CYS A 231 -4.50 9.40 -12.05
N TRP A 232 -4.18 8.66 -13.10
CA TRP A 232 -2.96 8.86 -13.89
C TRP A 232 -2.90 10.19 -14.62
N ARG A 233 -4.07 10.73 -15.04
CA ARG A 233 -4.16 12.05 -15.72
C ARG A 233 -4.26 13.23 -14.76
N GLY A 234 -4.12 13.01 -13.44
CA GLY A 234 -4.18 14.06 -12.43
C GLY A 234 -5.52 14.78 -12.34
N GLN A 235 -6.62 14.11 -12.68
CA GLN A 235 -7.98 14.67 -12.71
C GLN A 235 -8.67 14.66 -11.33
N TYR A 236 -7.99 14.15 -10.30
CA TYR A 236 -8.43 14.24 -8.91
C TYR A 236 -7.49 15.15 -8.12
N ASP A 237 -8.05 15.97 -7.25
CA ASP A 237 -7.29 16.84 -6.33
C ASP A 237 -7.16 16.23 -4.93
N GLY A 238 -7.95 15.18 -4.62
CA GLY A 238 -7.94 14.47 -3.35
C GLY A 238 -8.73 13.17 -3.43
N PHE A 239 -8.65 12.37 -2.36
CA PHE A 239 -9.27 11.05 -2.32
C PHE A 239 -10.79 11.10 -2.12
N GLU A 240 -11.37 12.20 -1.65
CA GLU A 240 -12.81 12.37 -1.46
C GLU A 240 -13.58 12.19 -2.77
N ALA A 241 -13.07 12.78 -3.86
CA ALA A 241 -13.68 12.64 -5.19
C ALA A 241 -13.54 11.20 -5.74
N ILE A 242 -12.41 10.55 -5.48
CA ILE A 242 -12.19 9.14 -5.84
C ILE A 242 -13.19 8.23 -5.10
N ILE A 243 -13.37 8.45 -3.79
CA ILE A 243 -14.34 7.70 -2.96
C ILE A 243 -15.76 7.87 -3.50
N GLN A 244 -16.14 9.08 -3.91
CA GLN A 244 -17.45 9.32 -4.52
C GLN A 244 -17.63 8.56 -5.83
N ASP A 245 -16.63 8.60 -6.73
CA ASP A 245 -16.66 7.88 -7.99
C ASP A 245 -16.72 6.35 -7.78
N LEU A 246 -15.98 5.82 -6.80
CA LEU A 246 -16.01 4.39 -6.47
C LEU A 246 -17.37 3.95 -5.87
N LYS A 247 -18.00 4.77 -5.04
CA LYS A 247 -19.33 4.50 -4.44
C LYS A 247 -20.45 4.53 -5.47
N ALA A 248 -20.41 5.48 -6.39
CA ALA A 248 -21.40 5.60 -7.47
C ALA A 248 -21.44 4.34 -8.39
N GLN A 249 -20.32 3.59 -8.46
CA GLN A 249 -20.25 2.33 -9.21
C GLN A 249 -21.03 1.18 -8.53
N GLY A 250 -21.17 1.19 -7.21
CA GLY A 250 -21.89 0.16 -6.45
C GLY A 250 -23.42 0.24 -6.60
N GLU A 251 -23.95 1.40 -6.98
CA GLU A 251 -25.40 1.64 -7.09
C GLU A 251 -25.98 1.34 -8.48
N ASN A 252 -25.16 1.16 -9.52
CA ASN A 252 -25.56 0.79 -10.86
C ASN A 252 -25.02 -0.60 -11.25
N PRO A 253 -25.71 -1.71 -10.94
CA PRO A 253 -25.32 -3.01 -11.48
C PRO A 253 -25.43 -2.98 -12.98
N ILE A 254 -24.34 -3.32 -13.67
CA ILE A 254 -24.28 -3.47 -15.14
C ILE A 254 -25.42 -4.40 -15.57
N MET A 255 -26.40 -3.87 -16.29
CA MET A 255 -27.37 -4.70 -17.02
C MET A 255 -26.56 -5.54 -18.02
N PRO A 256 -26.71 -6.88 -18.06
CA PRO A 256 -26.05 -7.69 -19.06
C PRO A 256 -26.55 -7.21 -20.44
N ALA A 257 -25.62 -6.99 -21.36
CA ALA A 257 -25.94 -6.70 -22.75
C ALA A 257 -26.75 -7.87 -23.30
N THR A 258 -27.97 -7.57 -23.73
CA THR A 258 -28.89 -8.47 -24.42
C THR A 258 -28.36 -8.86 -25.78
#